data_cbaa833c361801732739096c9cb3ad9e
#
_entry.id   cbaa833c361801732739096c9cb3ad9e
#
_cell.length_a   1.000
_cell.length_b   1.000
_cell.length_c   1.000
_cell.angle_alpha   90.00
_cell.angle_beta   90.00
_cell.angle_gamma   90.00
#
_symmetry.space_group_name_H-M   'P 1'
#
loop_
_entity.id
_entity.type
_entity.pdbx_description
1 polymer ?
#
loop_
_entity_poly.entity_id
_entity_poly.type
_entity_poly.pdbx_seq_one_letter_code
_entity_poly.pdbx_strand_id
1 'polypeptide(L)'
;MAAASTAMRLGAKVLEWEDYPEGLQESGNMPPALFYKGSVDCLYSPVVAIVGTRSASTYGKACAFKFGQALAKAGVTVVSGGALGIDAEAHKGALEAGGQTVAVLATGIDTVYPRVHSGLFQRISESGCLLSQFAIGSKIADYKFLIRNVLVAALSSAVLVIEAPTRSGAISTATAANELGREVFVVPANIDHFGFQGSFALLRDGATLVNHPDQILESLQILPPKEVAVDEASEAGSAILAVMTSDPMSTELIVAQCGLDTADVLSELTLLELEGRVIRGPAGYALMP
;
A
#
# COMPACT_ATOMS: atom_id res chain seq x y z
N MET A 1 -13.62 -32.69 -1.99
CA MET A 1 -13.94 -32.89 -3.42
C MET A 1 -15.04 -31.97 -3.94
N ALA A 2 -16.22 -31.83 -3.30
CA ALA A 2 -17.28 -30.92 -3.80
C ALA A 2 -16.89 -29.44 -3.86
N ALA A 3 -16.17 -28.92 -2.86
CA ALA A 3 -15.74 -27.51 -2.82
C ALA A 3 -14.72 -27.20 -3.93
N ALA A 4 -13.75 -28.07 -4.17
CA ALA A 4 -12.76 -27.93 -5.24
C ALA A 4 -13.40 -27.96 -6.64
N SER A 5 -14.39 -28.84 -6.86
CA SER A 5 -15.13 -28.91 -8.14
C SER A 5 -15.95 -27.64 -8.38
N THR A 6 -16.52 -27.03 -7.34
CA THR A 6 -17.26 -25.75 -7.45
C THR A 6 -16.30 -24.58 -7.68
N ALA A 7 -15.15 -24.57 -7.02
CA ALA A 7 -14.09 -23.56 -7.21
C ALA A 7 -13.64 -23.54 -8.69
N MET A 8 -13.39 -24.70 -9.26
CA MET A 8 -12.92 -24.86 -10.63
C MET A 8 -13.91 -24.30 -11.67
N ARG A 9 -15.23 -24.47 -11.46
CA ARG A 9 -16.27 -23.89 -12.35
C ARG A 9 -16.31 -22.36 -12.30
N LEU A 10 -15.82 -21.77 -11.23
CA LEU A 10 -15.75 -20.31 -11.00
C LEU A 10 -14.38 -19.71 -11.38
N GLY A 11 -13.49 -20.52 -11.99
CA GLY A 11 -12.12 -20.12 -12.30
C GLY A 11 -11.25 -19.87 -11.07
N ALA A 12 -11.65 -20.42 -9.92
CA ALA A 12 -10.88 -20.37 -8.69
C ALA A 12 -10.10 -21.68 -8.50
N LYS A 13 -8.93 -21.56 -7.87
CA LYS A 13 -8.06 -22.67 -7.51
C LYS A 13 -7.97 -22.76 -5.98
N VAL A 14 -7.36 -23.84 -5.50
CA VAL A 14 -7.11 -24.06 -4.06
C VAL A 14 -5.60 -24.14 -3.86
N LEU A 15 -5.10 -23.42 -2.85
CA LEU A 15 -3.75 -23.51 -2.34
C LEU A 15 -3.84 -24.30 -1.03
N GLU A 16 -3.27 -25.48 -0.99
CA GLU A 16 -3.29 -26.35 0.18
C GLU A 16 -2.18 -25.95 1.16
N TRP A 17 -2.28 -26.37 2.40
CA TRP A 17 -1.33 -26.03 3.46
C TRP A 17 0.13 -26.35 3.11
N GLU A 18 0.37 -27.47 2.45
CA GLU A 18 1.69 -27.95 2.05
C GLU A 18 2.38 -27.00 1.07
N ASP A 19 1.58 -26.24 0.31
CA ASP A 19 2.04 -25.30 -0.70
C ASP A 19 2.06 -23.85 -0.18
N TYR A 20 1.91 -23.62 1.14
CA TYR A 20 1.97 -22.27 1.68
C TYR A 20 3.42 -21.75 1.72
N PRO A 21 3.65 -20.44 1.52
CA PRO A 21 4.93 -19.83 1.84
C PRO A 21 5.34 -20.12 3.27
N GLU A 22 6.65 -20.33 3.52
CA GLU A 22 7.21 -20.69 4.83
C GLU A 22 6.72 -19.76 5.95
N GLY A 23 6.79 -18.43 5.74
CA GLY A 23 6.33 -17.47 6.73
C GLY A 23 4.84 -17.56 7.07
N LEU A 24 4.00 -18.07 6.15
CA LEU A 24 2.59 -18.32 6.43
C LEU A 24 2.41 -19.62 7.21
N GLN A 25 3.18 -20.67 6.92
CA GLN A 25 3.16 -21.93 7.69
C GLN A 25 3.60 -21.70 9.13
N GLU A 26 4.64 -20.90 9.35
CA GLU A 26 5.15 -20.55 10.69
C GLU A 26 4.17 -19.70 11.53
N SER A 27 3.22 -19.04 10.89
CA SER A 27 2.23 -18.19 11.57
C SER A 27 1.20 -18.97 12.41
N GLY A 28 1.28 -20.30 12.46
CA GLY A 28 0.50 -21.14 13.37
C GLY A 28 -0.93 -21.38 12.86
N ASN A 29 -1.95 -20.97 13.59
CA ASN A 29 -3.34 -21.35 13.37
C ASN A 29 -3.97 -20.72 12.09
N MET A 30 -3.45 -21.12 10.93
CA MET A 30 -3.94 -20.72 9.62
C MET A 30 -4.94 -21.75 9.05
N PRO A 31 -5.82 -21.36 8.10
CA PRO A 31 -6.75 -22.29 7.49
C PRO A 31 -6.00 -23.39 6.71
N PRO A 32 -6.56 -24.62 6.63
CA PRO A 32 -5.89 -25.73 5.95
C PRO A 32 -5.77 -25.55 4.44
N ALA A 33 -6.55 -24.66 3.85
CA ALA A 33 -6.51 -24.32 2.44
C ALA A 33 -7.04 -22.91 2.19
N LEU A 34 -6.56 -22.28 1.11
CA LEU A 34 -6.99 -20.97 0.64
C LEU A 34 -7.55 -21.08 -0.78
N PHE A 35 -8.65 -20.39 -1.06
CA PHE A 35 -9.16 -20.23 -2.41
C PHE A 35 -8.49 -19.02 -3.06
N TYR A 36 -8.10 -19.14 -4.33
CA TYR A 36 -7.48 -18.04 -5.05
C TYR A 36 -7.90 -17.92 -6.52
N LYS A 37 -7.74 -16.70 -7.08
CA LYS A 37 -7.83 -16.38 -8.52
C LYS A 37 -6.60 -15.59 -8.91
N GLY A 38 -5.99 -15.90 -10.05
CA GLY A 38 -4.73 -15.32 -10.52
C GLY A 38 -3.57 -16.30 -10.32
N SER A 39 -2.36 -15.77 -10.01
CA SER A 39 -1.16 -16.57 -9.68
C SER A 39 -0.77 -16.35 -8.22
N VAL A 40 -0.41 -17.44 -7.54
CA VAL A 40 0.12 -17.42 -6.17
C VAL A 40 1.64 -17.26 -6.12
N ASP A 41 2.32 -17.20 -7.25
CA ASP A 41 3.78 -17.04 -7.32
C ASP A 41 4.23 -15.76 -6.61
N CYS A 42 3.37 -14.73 -6.60
CA CYS A 42 3.58 -13.48 -5.89
C CYS A 42 3.68 -13.63 -4.35
N LEU A 43 3.23 -14.76 -3.78
CA LEU A 43 3.32 -15.01 -2.35
C LEU A 43 4.72 -15.49 -1.90
N TYR A 44 5.57 -15.88 -2.85
CA TYR A 44 6.94 -16.39 -2.58
C TYR A 44 8.02 -15.32 -2.75
N SER A 45 7.67 -14.11 -3.14
CA SER A 45 8.51 -12.91 -3.07
C SER A 45 8.34 -12.23 -1.71
N PRO A 46 9.17 -11.25 -1.35
CA PRO A 46 8.93 -10.41 -0.17
C PRO A 46 7.54 -9.77 -0.25
N VAL A 47 6.77 -9.85 0.83
CA VAL A 47 5.40 -9.35 0.90
C VAL A 47 5.30 -8.26 1.97
N VAL A 48 4.74 -7.10 1.65
CA VAL A 48 4.44 -6.04 2.60
C VAL A 48 2.95 -5.73 2.59
N ALA A 49 2.31 -5.73 3.76
CA ALA A 49 0.93 -5.30 3.88
C ALA A 49 0.86 -3.77 3.95
N ILE A 50 -0.05 -3.15 3.18
CA ILE A 50 -0.41 -1.73 3.32
C ILE A 50 -1.87 -1.67 3.72
N VAL A 51 -2.15 -1.08 4.89
CA VAL A 51 -3.49 -1.05 5.47
C VAL A 51 -3.84 0.33 6.01
N GLY A 52 -5.15 0.60 6.11
CA GLY A 52 -5.62 1.86 6.67
C GLY A 52 -7.14 2.01 6.65
N THR A 53 -7.58 3.23 6.87
CA THR A 53 -8.99 3.57 6.92
C THR A 53 -9.68 3.46 5.56
N ARG A 54 -10.98 3.14 5.59
CA ARG A 54 -11.84 3.15 4.39
C ARG A 54 -12.21 4.57 3.94
N SER A 55 -12.18 5.53 4.87
CA SER A 55 -12.47 6.95 4.64
C SER A 55 -11.17 7.77 4.66
N ALA A 56 -10.25 7.42 3.75
CA ALA A 56 -8.93 8.01 3.71
C ALA A 56 -8.94 9.46 3.21
N SER A 57 -8.12 10.29 3.84
CA SER A 57 -7.81 11.64 3.40
C SER A 57 -7.10 11.63 2.04
N THR A 58 -7.03 12.79 1.38
CA THR A 58 -6.23 12.93 0.15
C THR A 58 -4.76 12.59 0.39
N TYR A 59 -4.20 13.06 1.51
CA TYR A 59 -2.85 12.73 1.92
C TYR A 59 -2.65 11.22 2.14
N GLY A 60 -3.54 10.57 2.89
CA GLY A 60 -3.47 9.13 3.13
C GLY A 60 -3.53 8.31 1.83
N LYS A 61 -4.40 8.70 0.88
CA LYS A 61 -4.50 8.07 -0.44
C LYS A 61 -3.21 8.21 -1.25
N ALA A 62 -2.64 9.43 -1.29
CA ALA A 62 -1.40 9.70 -1.98
C ALA A 62 -0.23 8.88 -1.39
N CYS A 63 -0.11 8.84 -0.06
CA CYS A 63 0.88 8.00 0.62
C CYS A 63 0.69 6.52 0.28
N ALA A 64 -0.53 5.98 0.37
CA ALA A 64 -0.80 4.58 0.07
C ALA A 64 -0.42 4.22 -1.38
N PHE A 65 -0.75 5.08 -2.33
CA PHE A 65 -0.38 4.91 -3.74
C PHE A 65 1.13 4.94 -3.93
N LYS A 66 1.82 5.97 -3.39
CA LYS A 66 3.27 6.15 -3.50
C LYS A 66 4.05 4.97 -2.90
N PHE A 67 3.71 4.56 -1.67
CA PHE A 67 4.34 3.40 -1.04
C PHE A 67 4.06 2.11 -1.80
N GLY A 68 2.81 1.89 -2.25
CA GLY A 68 2.45 0.73 -3.06
C GLY A 68 3.24 0.67 -4.37
N GLN A 69 3.39 1.81 -5.05
CA GLN A 69 4.16 1.92 -6.28
C GLN A 69 5.66 1.64 -6.06
N ALA A 70 6.25 2.26 -5.04
CA ALA A 70 7.69 2.13 -4.77
C ALA A 70 8.06 0.71 -4.33
N LEU A 71 7.29 0.10 -3.42
CA LEU A 71 7.50 -1.28 -3.00
C LEU A 71 7.36 -2.26 -4.18
N ALA A 72 6.35 -2.08 -5.03
CA ALA A 72 6.16 -2.92 -6.20
C ALA A 72 7.29 -2.77 -7.24
N LYS A 73 7.82 -1.56 -7.45
CA LYS A 73 9.03 -1.31 -8.28
C LYS A 73 10.26 -2.03 -7.74
N ALA A 74 10.36 -2.20 -6.43
CA ALA A 74 11.43 -2.95 -5.77
C ALA A 74 11.22 -4.49 -5.79
N GLY A 75 10.18 -4.98 -6.47
CA GLY A 75 9.88 -6.42 -6.54
C GLY A 75 9.16 -6.95 -5.30
N VAL A 76 8.67 -6.08 -4.43
CA VAL A 76 7.87 -6.45 -3.25
C VAL A 76 6.42 -6.60 -3.64
N THR A 77 5.79 -7.70 -3.26
CA THR A 77 4.35 -7.90 -3.42
C THR A 77 3.59 -7.11 -2.36
N VAL A 78 2.68 -6.26 -2.81
CA VAL A 78 1.80 -5.48 -1.92
C VAL A 78 0.57 -6.31 -1.57
N VAL A 79 0.37 -6.64 -0.29
CA VAL A 79 -0.85 -7.30 0.18
C VAL A 79 -1.76 -6.30 0.90
N SER A 80 -3.07 -6.41 0.68
CA SER A 80 -4.06 -5.64 1.42
C SER A 80 -5.43 -6.33 1.42
N GLY A 81 -6.41 -5.70 2.07
CA GLY A 81 -7.74 -6.27 2.21
C GLY A 81 -8.72 -5.97 1.09
N GLY A 82 -8.33 -5.18 0.09
CA GLY A 82 -9.22 -4.76 -1.00
C GLY A 82 -10.38 -3.87 -0.57
N ALA A 83 -10.31 -3.24 0.60
CA ALA A 83 -11.32 -2.30 1.08
C ALA A 83 -11.26 -0.95 0.34
N LEU A 84 -12.25 -0.09 0.57
CA LEU A 84 -12.21 1.31 0.14
C LEU A 84 -11.04 2.04 0.82
N GLY A 85 -10.61 3.17 0.26
CA GLY A 85 -9.60 4.04 0.85
C GLY A 85 -8.19 3.51 0.68
N ILE A 86 -7.44 3.36 1.77
CA ILE A 86 -6.01 3.02 1.75
C ILE A 86 -5.72 1.72 0.98
N ASP A 87 -6.45 0.65 1.24
CA ASP A 87 -6.23 -0.65 0.60
C ASP A 87 -6.30 -0.53 -0.93
N ALA A 88 -7.34 0.16 -1.43
CA ALA A 88 -7.53 0.34 -2.87
C ALA A 88 -6.40 1.15 -3.51
N GLU A 89 -5.94 2.23 -2.86
CA GLU A 89 -4.85 3.05 -3.39
C GLU A 89 -3.51 2.32 -3.37
N ALA A 90 -3.25 1.52 -2.34
CA ALA A 90 -2.07 0.65 -2.29
C ALA A 90 -2.04 -0.35 -3.47
N HIS A 91 -3.16 -1.03 -3.74
CA HIS A 91 -3.28 -1.91 -4.90
C HIS A 91 -3.09 -1.17 -6.23
N LYS A 92 -3.70 0.03 -6.38
CA LYS A 92 -3.53 0.83 -7.60
C LYS A 92 -2.08 1.24 -7.81
N GLY A 93 -1.38 1.70 -6.75
CA GLY A 93 0.03 2.04 -6.83
C GLY A 93 0.89 0.86 -7.29
N ALA A 94 0.68 -0.33 -6.73
CA ALA A 94 1.39 -1.53 -7.13
C ALA A 94 1.13 -1.91 -8.60
N LEU A 95 -0.13 -1.85 -9.03
CA LEU A 95 -0.52 -2.14 -10.42
C LEU A 95 0.03 -1.10 -11.42
N GLU A 96 0.11 0.17 -11.03
CA GLU A 96 0.67 1.24 -11.87
C GLU A 96 2.17 1.07 -12.08
N ALA A 97 2.86 0.49 -11.10
CA ALA A 97 4.27 0.11 -11.23
C ALA A 97 4.50 -1.16 -12.09
N GLY A 98 3.44 -1.81 -12.57
CA GLY A 98 3.54 -3.12 -13.22
C GLY A 98 3.93 -4.25 -12.27
N GLY A 99 3.85 -4.04 -10.95
CA GLY A 99 4.21 -5.03 -9.95
C GLY A 99 3.05 -5.91 -9.51
N GLN A 100 3.33 -6.78 -8.54
CA GLN A 100 2.38 -7.78 -8.06
C GLN A 100 1.64 -7.29 -6.82
N THR A 101 0.36 -7.66 -6.70
CA THR A 101 -0.44 -7.33 -5.52
C THR A 101 -1.46 -8.43 -5.21
N VAL A 102 -1.77 -8.58 -3.92
CA VAL A 102 -2.67 -9.61 -3.40
C VAL A 102 -3.80 -8.97 -2.61
N ALA A 103 -5.04 -9.19 -3.04
CA ALA A 103 -6.19 -8.80 -2.24
C ALA A 103 -6.73 -10.00 -1.46
N VAL A 104 -6.66 -9.92 -0.13
CA VAL A 104 -7.24 -10.93 0.76
C VAL A 104 -8.69 -10.56 1.05
N LEU A 105 -9.63 -11.43 0.69
CA LEU A 105 -11.05 -11.16 0.77
C LEU A 105 -11.66 -11.60 2.09
N ALA A 106 -12.61 -10.83 2.63
CA ALA A 106 -13.43 -11.20 3.78
C ALA A 106 -14.73 -11.93 3.39
N THR A 107 -14.82 -12.35 2.11
CA THR A 107 -15.94 -13.06 1.50
C THR A 107 -15.44 -14.32 0.83
N GLY A 108 -16.34 -15.21 0.37
CA GLY A 108 -15.93 -16.25 -0.57
C GLY A 108 -15.30 -15.65 -1.82
N ILE A 109 -14.43 -16.41 -2.47
CA ILE A 109 -13.67 -15.98 -3.66
C ILE A 109 -14.58 -15.67 -4.88
N ASP A 110 -15.81 -16.07 -4.82
CA ASP A 110 -16.89 -15.82 -5.79
C ASP A 110 -17.66 -14.51 -5.54
N THR A 111 -17.42 -13.84 -4.43
CA THR A 111 -18.18 -12.67 -4.02
C THR A 111 -17.31 -11.41 -4.02
N VAL A 112 -17.59 -10.52 -4.97
CA VAL A 112 -16.90 -9.20 -5.05
C VAL A 112 -17.45 -8.24 -4.00
N TYR A 113 -16.60 -7.83 -3.06
CA TYR A 113 -16.94 -6.81 -2.06
C TYR A 113 -15.73 -5.95 -1.68
N PRO A 114 -15.85 -4.61 -1.77
CA PRO A 114 -17.00 -3.84 -2.24
C PRO A 114 -17.21 -3.97 -3.77
N ARG A 115 -18.47 -3.89 -4.22
CA ARG A 115 -18.82 -4.08 -5.66
C ARG A 115 -18.15 -3.07 -6.58
N VAL A 116 -17.89 -1.86 -6.09
CA VAL A 116 -17.21 -0.80 -6.85
C VAL A 116 -15.78 -1.19 -7.24
N HIS A 117 -15.17 -2.14 -6.57
CA HIS A 117 -13.81 -2.64 -6.86
C HIS A 117 -13.78 -3.81 -7.85
N SER A 118 -14.87 -4.14 -8.55
CA SER A 118 -14.89 -5.24 -9.52
C SER A 118 -13.77 -5.13 -10.56
N GLY A 119 -13.59 -3.95 -11.16
CA GLY A 119 -12.49 -3.71 -12.12
C GLY A 119 -11.11 -3.75 -11.48
N LEU A 120 -10.95 -3.26 -10.25
CA LEU A 120 -9.69 -3.35 -9.51
C LEU A 120 -9.34 -4.81 -9.21
N PHE A 121 -10.29 -5.60 -8.74
CA PHE A 121 -10.07 -7.02 -8.44
C PHE A 121 -9.75 -7.84 -9.70
N GLN A 122 -10.34 -7.49 -10.85
CA GLN A 122 -9.96 -8.11 -12.11
C GLN A 122 -8.47 -7.83 -12.41
N ARG A 123 -8.03 -6.57 -12.38
CA ARG A 123 -6.62 -6.20 -12.58
C ARG A 123 -5.68 -6.89 -11.59
N ILE A 124 -6.07 -6.97 -10.31
CA ILE A 124 -5.29 -7.70 -9.29
C ILE A 124 -5.14 -9.18 -9.66
N SER A 125 -6.21 -9.83 -10.12
CA SER A 125 -6.13 -11.25 -10.52
C SER A 125 -5.30 -11.50 -11.79
N GLU A 126 -5.07 -10.48 -12.59
CA GLU A 126 -4.24 -10.54 -13.80
C GLU A 126 -2.74 -10.36 -13.49
N SER A 127 -2.39 -9.56 -12.45
CA SER A 127 -1.00 -9.23 -12.08
C SER A 127 -0.51 -9.90 -10.80
N GLY A 128 -1.39 -10.53 -10.04
CA GLY A 128 -1.11 -11.18 -8.77
C GLY A 128 -2.24 -12.14 -8.43
N CYS A 129 -2.87 -12.04 -7.23
CA CYS A 129 -4.01 -12.89 -6.92
C CYS A 129 -5.05 -12.24 -5.99
N LEU A 130 -6.26 -12.74 -6.10
CA LEU A 130 -7.29 -12.64 -5.06
C LEU A 130 -7.20 -13.88 -4.20
N LEU A 131 -7.25 -13.72 -2.88
CA LEU A 131 -7.11 -14.79 -1.91
C LEU A 131 -8.26 -14.79 -0.92
N SER A 132 -8.79 -15.95 -0.53
CA SER A 132 -9.83 -16.08 0.47
C SER A 132 -9.72 -17.37 1.26
N GLN A 133 -9.87 -17.29 2.57
CA GLN A 133 -10.00 -18.45 3.45
C GLN A 133 -11.46 -18.91 3.65
N PHE A 134 -12.43 -18.17 3.08
CA PHE A 134 -13.83 -18.44 3.28
C PHE A 134 -14.39 -19.31 2.14
N ALA A 135 -15.26 -20.23 2.50
CA ALA A 135 -15.91 -21.11 1.54
C ALA A 135 -16.67 -20.32 0.46
N ILE A 136 -16.77 -20.88 -0.73
CA ILE A 136 -17.58 -20.36 -1.84
C ILE A 136 -19.03 -20.17 -1.37
N GLY A 137 -19.67 -19.07 -1.80
CA GLY A 137 -21.00 -18.68 -1.35
C GLY A 137 -21.04 -18.07 0.04
N SER A 138 -19.88 -17.84 0.67
CA SER A 138 -19.79 -17.26 2.01
C SER A 138 -20.26 -15.81 2.02
N LYS A 139 -21.32 -15.52 2.77
CA LYS A 139 -21.90 -14.17 2.90
C LYS A 139 -21.00 -13.24 3.70
N ILE A 140 -21.16 -11.94 3.46
CA ILE A 140 -20.50 -10.87 4.22
C ILE A 140 -20.95 -10.93 5.68
N ALA A 141 -19.98 -10.83 6.61
CA ALA A 141 -20.24 -10.72 8.04
C ALA A 141 -19.07 -9.98 8.71
N ASP A 142 -19.33 -9.15 9.71
CA ASP A 142 -18.35 -8.23 10.30
C ASP A 142 -17.15 -8.96 10.91
N TYR A 143 -17.36 -10.07 11.59
CA TYR A 143 -16.29 -10.86 12.19
C TYR A 143 -15.28 -11.40 11.17
N LYS A 144 -15.70 -11.61 9.92
CA LYS A 144 -14.82 -12.11 8.86
C LYS A 144 -13.74 -11.11 8.44
N PHE A 145 -14.02 -9.81 8.60
CA PHE A 145 -13.00 -8.79 8.36
C PHE A 145 -11.86 -8.89 9.36
N LEU A 146 -12.15 -9.18 10.63
CA LEU A 146 -11.13 -9.38 11.66
C LEU A 146 -10.31 -10.66 11.41
N ILE A 147 -10.97 -11.76 11.08
CA ILE A 147 -10.32 -13.03 10.75
C ILE A 147 -9.40 -12.85 9.51
N ARG A 148 -9.90 -12.17 8.46
CA ARG A 148 -9.12 -11.86 7.26
C ARG A 148 -7.89 -11.01 7.56
N ASN A 149 -7.97 -10.06 8.49
CA ASN A 149 -6.86 -9.17 8.84
C ASN A 149 -5.67 -9.96 9.43
N VAL A 150 -5.93 -11.02 10.17
CA VAL A 150 -4.88 -11.95 10.65
C VAL A 150 -4.16 -12.59 9.47
N LEU A 151 -4.89 -13.02 8.44
CA LEU A 151 -4.29 -13.61 7.23
C LEU A 151 -3.46 -12.57 6.45
N VAL A 152 -3.89 -11.29 6.39
CA VAL A 152 -3.10 -10.20 5.79
C VAL A 152 -1.76 -10.03 6.51
N ALA A 153 -1.78 -10.00 7.85
CA ALA A 153 -0.58 -9.90 8.66
C ALA A 153 0.32 -11.13 8.50
N ALA A 154 -0.25 -12.33 8.49
CA ALA A 154 0.49 -13.59 8.39
C ALA A 154 1.19 -13.77 7.04
N LEU A 155 0.60 -13.28 5.94
CA LEU A 155 1.19 -13.30 4.60
C LEU A 155 2.36 -12.34 4.45
N SER A 156 2.48 -11.32 5.31
CA SER A 156 3.44 -10.23 5.14
C SER A 156 4.66 -10.37 6.03
N SER A 157 5.81 -9.91 5.55
CA SER A 157 7.04 -9.74 6.33
C SER A 157 6.95 -8.50 7.23
N ALA A 158 6.18 -7.50 6.82
CA ALA A 158 5.92 -6.29 7.58
C ALA A 158 4.55 -5.68 7.22
N VAL A 159 4.02 -4.85 8.11
CA VAL A 159 2.75 -4.14 7.93
C VAL A 159 2.96 -2.63 7.98
N LEU A 160 2.60 -1.93 6.92
CA LEU A 160 2.56 -0.46 6.86
C LEU A 160 1.15 0.04 7.13
N VAL A 161 0.99 0.84 8.17
CA VAL A 161 -0.24 1.55 8.49
C VAL A 161 -0.13 2.99 8.00
N ILE A 162 -0.98 3.38 7.04
CA ILE A 162 -0.96 4.75 6.49
C ILE A 162 -1.80 5.67 7.37
N GLU A 163 -3.11 5.49 7.38
CA GLU A 163 -4.06 6.32 8.10
C GLU A 163 -5.02 5.43 8.89
N ALA A 164 -5.00 5.55 10.21
CA ALA A 164 -5.86 4.75 11.09
C ALA A 164 -6.43 5.61 12.22
N PRO A 165 -7.74 5.87 12.24
CA PRO A 165 -8.40 6.39 13.43
C PRO A 165 -8.38 5.34 14.56
N THR A 166 -8.61 5.78 15.81
CA THR A 166 -8.50 4.94 17.01
C THR A 166 -9.25 3.61 16.94
N ARG A 167 -10.41 3.58 16.26
CA ARG A 167 -11.23 2.36 16.07
C ARG A 167 -11.21 1.91 14.62
N SER A 168 -10.02 1.60 14.10
CA SER A 168 -9.83 1.17 12.71
C SER A 168 -9.53 -0.33 12.63
N GLY A 169 -10.06 -1.00 11.59
CA GLY A 169 -9.67 -2.37 11.26
C GLY A 169 -8.16 -2.51 10.98
N ALA A 170 -7.49 -1.44 10.54
CA ALA A 170 -6.04 -1.43 10.34
C ALA A 170 -5.27 -1.66 11.66
N ILE A 171 -5.79 -1.16 12.78
CA ILE A 171 -5.21 -1.43 14.11
C ILE A 171 -5.23 -2.93 14.43
N SER A 172 -6.32 -3.65 14.09
CA SER A 172 -6.36 -5.10 14.31
C SER A 172 -5.35 -5.85 13.44
N THR A 173 -5.05 -5.36 12.24
CA THR A 173 -3.99 -5.93 11.39
C THR A 173 -2.62 -5.69 11.98
N ALA A 174 -2.35 -4.47 12.49
CA ALA A 174 -1.10 -4.14 13.16
C ALA A 174 -0.91 -4.94 14.45
N THR A 175 -1.97 -5.14 15.25
CA THR A 175 -1.93 -6.00 16.45
C THR A 175 -1.59 -7.44 16.08
N ALA A 176 -2.26 -8.00 15.06
CA ALA A 176 -1.95 -9.35 14.59
C ALA A 176 -0.51 -9.47 14.07
N ALA A 177 0.01 -8.42 13.39
CA ALA A 177 1.40 -8.38 12.95
C ALA A 177 2.37 -8.45 14.14
N ASN A 178 2.16 -7.64 15.16
CA ASN A 178 2.97 -7.67 16.38
C ASN A 178 2.92 -9.05 17.09
N GLU A 179 1.74 -9.67 17.19
CA GLU A 179 1.56 -11.02 17.76
C GLU A 179 2.32 -12.10 16.96
N LEU A 180 2.48 -11.89 15.65
CA LEU A 180 3.25 -12.76 14.76
C LEU A 180 4.74 -12.37 14.66
N GLY A 181 5.20 -11.39 15.44
CA GLY A 181 6.59 -10.92 15.39
C GLY A 181 6.95 -10.19 14.09
N ARG A 182 5.96 -9.65 13.36
CA ARG A 182 6.17 -8.86 12.15
C ARG A 182 6.36 -7.39 12.50
N GLU A 183 7.24 -6.72 11.78
CA GLU A 183 7.49 -5.30 11.98
C GLU A 183 6.28 -4.45 11.54
N VAL A 184 5.98 -3.42 12.33
CA VAL A 184 4.87 -2.49 12.04
C VAL A 184 5.45 -1.11 11.77
N PHE A 185 5.19 -0.60 10.58
CA PHE A 185 5.54 0.74 10.13
C PHE A 185 4.33 1.66 10.13
N VAL A 186 4.55 2.95 10.37
CA VAL A 186 3.49 3.96 10.41
C VAL A 186 3.95 5.21 9.68
N VAL A 187 3.10 5.71 8.78
CA VAL A 187 3.31 7.01 8.13
C VAL A 187 2.90 8.14 9.07
N PRO A 188 3.76 9.16 9.28
CA PRO A 188 3.44 10.32 10.11
C PRO A 188 2.41 11.24 9.45
N ALA A 189 1.74 12.05 10.26
CA ALA A 189 0.85 13.11 9.81
C ALA A 189 0.84 14.25 10.82
N ASN A 190 0.13 15.34 10.51
CA ASN A 190 -0.07 16.45 11.44
C ASN A 190 -0.78 15.96 12.70
N ILE A 191 -0.35 16.44 13.86
CA ILE A 191 -0.79 16.00 15.20
C ILE A 191 -2.27 16.22 15.48
N ASP A 192 -2.89 17.16 14.79
CA ASP A 192 -4.31 17.51 14.89
C ASP A 192 -5.20 16.70 13.93
N HIS A 193 -4.61 15.87 13.07
CA HIS A 193 -5.38 15.10 12.10
C HIS A 193 -6.10 13.92 12.76
N PHE A 194 -7.43 14.03 12.88
CA PHE A 194 -8.25 13.03 13.56
C PHE A 194 -8.12 11.61 12.99
N GLY A 195 -7.95 11.48 11.68
CA GLY A 195 -7.79 10.18 11.00
C GLY A 195 -6.53 9.40 11.38
N PHE A 196 -5.54 10.04 12.06
CA PHE A 196 -4.25 9.43 12.43
C PHE A 196 -4.11 9.12 13.92
N GLN A 197 -5.15 9.31 14.74
CA GLN A 197 -5.05 9.10 16.19
C GLN A 197 -4.68 7.65 16.58
N GLY A 198 -5.16 6.67 15.84
CA GLY A 198 -4.75 5.26 16.01
C GLY A 198 -3.33 5.01 15.51
N SER A 199 -2.92 5.65 14.39
CA SER A 199 -1.55 5.61 13.90
C SER A 199 -0.57 6.16 14.95
N PHE A 200 -0.89 7.27 15.61
CA PHE A 200 -0.08 7.84 16.70
C PHE A 200 -0.03 6.92 17.93
N ALA A 201 -1.08 6.18 18.22
CA ALA A 201 -1.06 5.17 19.29
C ALA A 201 -0.06 4.06 18.97
N LEU A 202 -0.09 3.52 17.74
CA LEU A 202 0.87 2.50 17.30
C LEU A 202 2.33 2.97 17.42
N LEU A 203 2.63 4.22 17.04
CA LEU A 203 3.97 4.81 17.21
C LEU A 203 4.41 4.84 18.67
N ARG A 204 3.50 5.20 19.59
CA ARG A 204 3.80 5.18 21.04
C ARG A 204 3.98 3.76 21.58
N ASP A 205 3.33 2.78 20.96
CA ASP A 205 3.42 1.37 21.33
C ASP A 205 4.62 0.66 20.69
N GLY A 206 5.48 1.42 19.97
CA GLY A 206 6.76 0.91 19.44
C GLY A 206 6.78 0.63 17.94
N ALA A 207 5.75 0.99 17.17
CA ALA A 207 5.81 0.92 15.71
C ALA A 207 6.84 1.91 15.15
N THR A 208 7.50 1.54 14.06
CA THR A 208 8.54 2.36 13.43
C THR A 208 7.92 3.42 12.51
N LEU A 209 8.29 4.69 12.73
CA LEU A 209 7.89 5.78 11.83
C LEU A 209 8.65 5.66 10.51
N VAL A 210 7.92 5.77 9.39
CA VAL A 210 8.51 5.83 8.05
C VAL A 210 7.91 6.98 7.25
N ASN A 211 8.76 7.76 6.59
CA ASN A 211 8.37 8.85 5.68
C ASN A 211 8.85 8.60 4.24
N HIS A 212 9.62 7.52 4.01
CA HIS A 212 10.08 7.10 2.70
C HIS A 212 9.97 5.57 2.55
N PRO A 213 9.58 5.05 1.36
CA PRO A 213 9.49 3.61 1.12
C PRO A 213 10.79 2.85 1.33
N ASP A 214 11.95 3.46 1.03
CA ASP A 214 13.26 2.84 1.17
C ASP A 214 13.55 2.38 2.59
N GLN A 215 13.03 3.08 3.60
CA GLN A 215 13.18 2.69 5.01
C GLN A 215 12.57 1.32 5.30
N ILE A 216 11.48 0.95 4.60
CA ILE A 216 10.89 -0.38 4.68
C ILE A 216 11.77 -1.39 3.96
N LEU A 217 12.28 -1.04 2.76
CA LEU A 217 13.17 -1.90 1.98
C LEU A 217 14.47 -2.19 2.74
N GLU A 218 15.06 -1.18 3.36
CA GLU A 218 16.26 -1.30 4.20
C GLU A 218 16.02 -2.22 5.39
N SER A 219 14.90 -2.05 6.12
CA SER A 219 14.56 -2.90 7.26
C SER A 219 14.39 -4.36 6.84
N LEU A 220 13.80 -4.62 5.67
CA LEU A 220 13.62 -5.95 5.12
C LEU A 220 14.86 -6.48 4.37
N GLN A 221 15.96 -5.70 4.33
CA GLN A 221 17.20 -6.03 3.63
C GLN A 221 16.99 -6.26 2.11
N ILE A 222 16.01 -5.59 1.53
CA ILE A 222 15.72 -5.61 0.11
C ILE A 222 16.49 -4.45 -0.54
N LEU A 223 17.35 -4.74 -1.51
CA LEU A 223 18.05 -3.69 -2.23
C LEU A 223 17.01 -2.89 -3.04
N PRO A 224 16.95 -1.56 -2.85
CA PRO A 224 16.11 -0.74 -3.70
C PRO A 224 16.53 -0.93 -5.16
N PRO A 225 15.59 -0.86 -6.11
CA PRO A 225 15.96 -0.88 -7.51
C PRO A 225 16.97 0.25 -7.72
N LYS A 226 18.08 -0.04 -8.42
CA LYS A 226 18.92 1.06 -8.91
C LYS A 226 17.99 2.00 -9.65
N GLU A 227 17.88 3.23 -9.19
CA GLU A 227 17.20 4.26 -9.94
C GLU A 227 17.79 4.23 -11.35
N VAL A 228 17.02 3.71 -12.31
CA VAL A 228 17.24 4.05 -13.70
C VAL A 228 16.90 5.54 -13.70
N ALA A 229 17.91 6.38 -13.90
CA ALA A 229 17.76 7.82 -13.98
C ALA A 229 16.55 8.11 -14.88
N VAL A 230 15.42 8.42 -14.26
CA VAL A 230 14.31 9.08 -14.94
C VAL A 230 14.88 10.44 -15.25
N ASP A 231 14.84 10.85 -16.51
CA ASP A 231 15.37 12.11 -17.07
C ASP A 231 15.68 13.11 -15.95
N GLU A 232 16.99 13.27 -15.68
CA GLU A 232 17.43 14.09 -14.57
C GLU A 232 16.81 15.46 -14.79
N ALA A 233 15.98 15.90 -13.83
CA ALA A 233 15.63 17.30 -13.77
C ALA A 233 16.92 18.08 -13.96
N SER A 234 16.90 19.16 -14.69
CA SER A 234 18.08 20.03 -14.83
C SER A 234 18.68 20.29 -13.44
N GLU A 235 19.94 20.66 -13.38
CA GLU A 235 20.60 21.03 -12.11
C GLU A 235 19.74 22.06 -11.33
N ALA A 236 19.10 22.99 -12.06
CA ALA A 236 18.16 23.97 -11.52
C ALA A 236 16.86 23.31 -11.01
N GLY A 237 16.26 22.38 -11.76
CA GLY A 237 15.06 21.66 -11.36
C GLY A 237 15.29 20.80 -10.12
N SER A 238 16.45 20.16 -10.02
CA SER A 238 16.84 19.38 -8.85
C SER A 238 17.00 20.27 -7.61
N ALA A 239 17.60 21.45 -7.74
CA ALA A 239 17.74 22.42 -6.66
C ALA A 239 16.36 22.95 -6.19
N ILE A 240 15.42 23.18 -7.11
CA ILE A 240 14.06 23.63 -6.80
C ILE A 240 13.30 22.51 -6.07
N LEU A 241 13.33 21.29 -6.57
CA LEU A 241 12.64 20.17 -5.94
C LEU A 241 13.17 19.85 -4.53
N ALA A 242 14.46 20.09 -4.29
CA ALA A 242 15.08 19.85 -2.97
C ALA A 242 14.55 20.80 -1.87
N VAL A 243 14.08 21.99 -2.24
CA VAL A 243 13.55 22.99 -1.28
C VAL A 243 12.02 23.00 -1.21
N MET A 244 11.35 22.37 -2.16
CA MET A 244 9.89 22.34 -2.21
C MET A 244 9.30 21.31 -1.26
N THR A 245 8.09 21.59 -0.79
CA THR A 245 7.29 20.70 0.06
C THR A 245 5.92 20.44 -0.56
N SER A 246 5.14 19.56 0.04
CA SER A 246 3.73 19.35 -0.30
C SER A 246 2.83 20.54 0.09
N ASP A 247 3.32 21.44 0.95
CA ASP A 247 2.64 22.70 1.28
C ASP A 247 2.94 23.74 0.18
N PRO A 248 1.94 24.54 -0.26
CA PRO A 248 2.15 25.54 -1.28
C PRO A 248 3.18 26.60 -0.87
N MET A 249 4.17 26.84 -1.73
CA MET A 249 5.22 27.81 -1.54
C MET A 249 5.11 28.92 -2.61
N SER A 250 5.27 30.19 -2.21
CA SER A 250 5.35 31.26 -3.20
C SER A 250 6.64 31.18 -4.01
N THR A 251 6.63 31.72 -5.23
CA THR A 251 7.83 31.76 -6.07
C THR A 251 8.99 32.48 -5.40
N GLU A 252 8.71 33.56 -4.67
CA GLU A 252 9.71 34.34 -3.93
C GLU A 252 10.38 33.48 -2.85
N LEU A 253 9.63 32.63 -2.16
CA LEU A 253 10.16 31.74 -1.13
C LEU A 253 11.04 30.64 -1.75
N ILE A 254 10.61 30.08 -2.89
CA ILE A 254 11.39 29.07 -3.62
C ILE A 254 12.71 29.69 -4.10
N VAL A 255 12.68 30.87 -4.72
CA VAL A 255 13.88 31.61 -5.16
C VAL A 255 14.84 31.85 -3.98
N ALA A 256 14.30 32.32 -2.83
CA ALA A 256 15.11 32.59 -1.66
C ALA A 256 15.79 31.34 -1.07
N GLN A 257 15.17 30.17 -1.22
CA GLN A 257 15.70 28.92 -0.66
C GLN A 257 16.63 28.17 -1.62
N CYS A 258 16.35 28.17 -2.93
CA CYS A 258 17.20 27.49 -3.90
C CYS A 258 18.40 28.36 -4.36
N GLY A 259 18.36 29.67 -4.15
CA GLY A 259 19.44 30.59 -4.52
C GLY A 259 19.61 30.81 -6.02
N LEU A 260 18.64 30.41 -6.83
CA LEU A 260 18.64 30.60 -8.29
C LEU A 260 17.99 31.94 -8.68
N ASP A 261 18.23 32.41 -9.92
CA ASP A 261 17.57 33.60 -10.43
C ASP A 261 16.06 33.36 -10.65
N THR A 262 15.25 34.39 -10.43
CA THR A 262 13.78 34.31 -10.54
C THR A 262 13.32 33.83 -11.92
N ALA A 263 14.01 34.25 -12.99
CA ALA A 263 13.66 33.84 -14.36
C ALA A 263 13.89 32.33 -14.57
N ASP A 264 15.01 31.80 -14.05
CA ASP A 264 15.34 30.38 -14.13
C ASP A 264 14.36 29.55 -13.31
N VAL A 265 14.02 30.00 -12.07
CA VAL A 265 13.03 29.33 -11.22
C VAL A 265 11.66 29.27 -11.89
N LEU A 266 11.18 30.33 -12.50
CA LEU A 266 9.88 30.34 -13.20
C LEU A 266 9.87 29.44 -14.42
N SER A 267 10.94 29.44 -15.19
CA SER A 267 11.09 28.56 -16.35
C SER A 267 11.07 27.10 -15.94
N GLU A 268 11.85 26.76 -14.92
CA GLU A 268 11.97 25.39 -14.45
C GLU A 268 10.69 24.90 -13.75
N LEU A 269 10.03 25.74 -12.93
CA LEU A 269 8.74 25.40 -12.34
C LEU A 269 7.68 25.09 -13.40
N THR A 270 7.73 25.78 -14.57
CA THR A 270 6.82 25.49 -15.68
C THR A 270 7.11 24.12 -16.29
N LEU A 271 8.38 23.73 -16.45
CA LEU A 271 8.76 22.42 -16.93
C LEU A 271 8.35 21.32 -15.95
N LEU A 272 8.64 21.51 -14.67
CA LEU A 272 8.26 20.57 -13.60
C LEU A 272 6.74 20.43 -13.46
N GLU A 273 5.96 21.47 -13.75
CA GLU A 273 4.49 21.42 -13.81
C GLU A 273 4.01 20.59 -15.01
N LEU A 274 4.63 20.75 -16.19
CA LEU A 274 4.35 19.94 -17.38
C LEU A 274 4.72 18.46 -17.19
N GLU A 275 5.79 18.18 -16.44
CA GLU A 275 6.21 16.83 -16.07
C GLU A 275 5.31 16.22 -14.97
N GLY A 276 4.39 16.98 -14.39
CA GLY A 276 3.51 16.54 -13.30
C GLY A 276 4.22 16.33 -11.97
N ARG A 277 5.40 16.94 -11.78
CA ARG A 277 6.19 16.87 -10.53
C ARG A 277 5.80 17.95 -9.53
N VAL A 278 5.27 19.05 -10.02
CA VAL A 278 4.84 20.21 -9.26
C VAL A 278 3.44 20.62 -9.69
N ILE A 279 2.62 21.11 -8.78
CA ILE A 279 1.30 21.66 -9.08
C ILE A 279 1.27 23.13 -8.68
N ARG A 280 0.66 23.96 -9.54
CA ARG A 280 0.40 25.36 -9.25
C ARG A 280 -1.00 25.53 -8.67
N GLY A 281 -1.09 26.16 -7.50
CA GLY A 281 -2.34 26.51 -6.86
C GLY A 281 -2.45 28.01 -6.58
N PRO A 282 -3.58 28.49 -6.00
CA PRO A 282 -3.78 29.92 -5.68
C PRO A 282 -2.75 30.45 -4.67
N ALA A 283 -2.17 29.60 -3.84
CA ALA A 283 -1.21 29.97 -2.81
C ALA A 283 0.27 29.76 -3.22
N GLY A 284 0.53 29.32 -4.45
CA GLY A 284 1.87 29.05 -4.97
C GLY A 284 2.01 27.66 -5.57
N TYR A 285 3.25 27.14 -5.57
CA TYR A 285 3.61 25.82 -6.11
C TYR A 285 3.83 24.83 -4.97
N ALA A 286 3.42 23.57 -5.18
CA ALA A 286 3.64 22.47 -4.25
C ALA A 286 4.14 21.22 -5.00
N LEU A 287 4.88 20.35 -4.32
CA LEU A 287 5.20 19.03 -4.89
C LEU A 287 3.92 18.25 -5.14
N MET A 288 3.85 17.60 -6.30
CA MET A 288 2.80 16.61 -6.54
C MET A 288 3.04 15.43 -5.60
N PRO A 289 1.98 14.98 -4.87
CA PRO A 289 2.09 13.89 -3.92
C PRO A 289 2.40 12.54 -4.58
#